data_c07c2ed9e4c9ef091b57f25fd83a0edd
#
_entry.id   c07c2ed9e4c9ef091b57f25fd83a0edd
#
_cell.length_a   1.000
_cell.length_b   1.000
_cell.length_c   1.000
_cell.angle_alpha   90.00
_cell.angle_beta   90.00
_cell.angle_gamma   90.00
#
_symmetry.space_group_name_H-M   'P 1'
#
loop_
_entity.id
_entity.type
_entity.pdbx_description
1 polymer ?
#
loop_
_entity_poly.entity_id
_entity_poly.type
_entity_poly.pdbx_seq_one_letter_code
_entity_poly.pdbx_strand_id
1 'polypeptide(L)'
;MKIKKTQTSFFPALLLCVFFLLTLSFCTKAESPKKDYGVFLGISGNTGIERKDKEALQKLKSYRMVVLEPSNFSPEQIQEIKAEGTKVYGYLNIGALENFRPYYEDFKKDSLAPYENWEEEYWMDVSNPLWQDFLINSLGKQYAAMGLDGFFLDNTDIYYQYPKVDIYQGLKTILTGLKQYSLPLILNGGDTFVQKSIEDGSALSLFDGVNQECVFTKIDFSKPSYLSQDKETKAYYEEYLEKAKTAGLSVYLTEYHANSELSQEIEQYCKENGFLWYNAESLELRA
;
A
#
# COMPACT_ATOMS: atom_id res chain seq x y z
N MET A 1 1.61 -56.32 -91.16
CA MET A 1 2.32 -56.47 -89.87
C MET A 1 1.80 -55.37 -88.93
N LYS A 2 0.86 -55.72 -88.06
CA LYS A 2 0.17 -54.75 -87.16
C LYS A 2 0.78 -54.84 -85.76
N ILE A 3 1.36 -53.75 -85.27
CA ILE A 3 1.93 -53.68 -83.98
C ILE A 3 0.82 -53.15 -83.03
N LYS A 4 0.44 -53.95 -82.04
CA LYS A 4 -0.47 -53.54 -80.95
C LYS A 4 0.28 -52.69 -79.92
N LYS A 5 -0.21 -51.47 -79.68
CA LYS A 5 0.20 -50.65 -78.52
C LYS A 5 -0.61 -51.08 -77.31
N THR A 6 0.08 -51.53 -76.26
CA THR A 6 -0.47 -51.73 -74.92
C THR A 6 -0.42 -50.42 -74.17
N GLN A 7 -1.59 -49.92 -73.74
CA GLN A 7 -1.71 -48.78 -72.77
C GLN A 7 -1.63 -49.28 -71.33
N THR A 8 -0.62 -48.82 -70.60
CA THR A 8 -0.52 -49.00 -69.15
C THR A 8 -1.15 -47.80 -68.51
N SER A 9 -2.24 -48.01 -67.79
CA SER A 9 -2.92 -47.01 -67.00
C SER A 9 -2.19 -46.85 -65.62
N PHE A 10 -1.65 -45.67 -65.37
CA PHE A 10 -1.13 -45.29 -64.06
C PHE A 10 -2.28 -44.72 -63.22
N PHE A 11 -2.62 -45.36 -62.12
CA PHE A 11 -3.45 -44.79 -61.06
C PHE A 11 -2.54 -44.00 -60.09
N PRO A 12 -2.75 -42.72 -59.83
CA PRO A 12 -2.08 -42.04 -58.75
C PRO A 12 -2.75 -42.41 -57.44
N ALA A 13 -2.00 -43.01 -56.52
CA ALA A 13 -2.40 -43.20 -55.12
C ALA A 13 -2.47 -41.82 -54.40
N LEU A 14 -3.70 -41.44 -54.11
CA LEU A 14 -3.96 -40.21 -53.29
C LEU A 14 -3.61 -40.46 -51.81
N LEU A 15 -2.43 -40.00 -51.39
CA LEU A 15 -1.99 -40.07 -49.99
C LEU A 15 -2.77 -39.04 -49.20
N LEU A 16 -3.79 -39.44 -48.44
CA LEU A 16 -4.59 -38.63 -47.58
C LEU A 16 -3.79 -38.40 -46.26
N CYS A 17 -2.99 -37.32 -46.18
CA CYS A 17 -2.41 -36.86 -44.93
C CYS A 17 -3.49 -36.24 -44.06
N VAL A 18 -4.02 -37.01 -43.11
CA VAL A 18 -4.88 -36.49 -42.03
C VAL A 18 -3.98 -35.78 -41.04
N PHE A 19 -3.92 -34.45 -41.15
CA PHE A 19 -3.34 -33.58 -40.08
C PHE A 19 -4.30 -33.58 -38.93
N PHE A 20 -3.98 -34.33 -37.87
CA PHE A 20 -4.65 -34.24 -36.57
C PHE A 20 -4.14 -32.97 -35.89
N LEU A 21 -4.82 -31.84 -36.07
CA LEU A 21 -4.62 -30.63 -35.31
C LEU A 21 -5.10 -30.90 -33.87
N LEU A 22 -4.18 -31.32 -33.03
CA LEU A 22 -4.35 -31.26 -31.55
C LEU A 22 -4.42 -29.80 -31.14
N THR A 23 -5.62 -29.26 -31.12
CA THR A 23 -5.89 -27.98 -30.38
C THR A 23 -5.77 -28.28 -28.91
N LEU A 24 -4.59 -28.05 -28.37
CA LEU A 24 -4.40 -27.90 -26.95
C LEU A 24 -5.18 -26.65 -26.52
N SER A 25 -6.44 -26.82 -26.09
CA SER A 25 -7.16 -25.82 -25.36
C SER A 25 -6.45 -25.62 -24.01
N PHE A 26 -5.53 -24.68 -23.96
CA PHE A 26 -5.10 -24.13 -22.69
C PHE A 26 -6.32 -23.45 -22.08
N CYS A 27 -6.97 -24.16 -21.17
CA CYS A 27 -7.96 -23.58 -20.27
C CYS A 27 -7.19 -22.66 -19.34
N THR A 28 -6.86 -21.44 -19.77
CA THR A 28 -6.41 -20.38 -18.87
C THR A 28 -7.60 -20.07 -17.99
N LYS A 29 -7.55 -20.54 -16.74
CA LYS A 29 -8.45 -20.08 -15.71
C LYS A 29 -8.36 -18.55 -15.75
N ALA A 30 -9.45 -17.88 -16.14
CA ALA A 30 -9.51 -16.44 -16.09
C ALA A 30 -9.27 -16.05 -14.61
N GLU A 31 -8.11 -15.49 -14.32
CA GLU A 31 -7.84 -14.96 -12.99
C GLU A 31 -8.84 -13.84 -12.73
N SER A 32 -9.42 -13.85 -11.54
CA SER A 32 -10.26 -12.73 -11.11
C SER A 32 -9.44 -11.45 -11.18
N PRO A 33 -10.02 -10.33 -11.67
CA PRO A 33 -9.29 -9.08 -11.74
C PRO A 33 -8.77 -8.70 -10.34
N LYS A 34 -7.50 -8.29 -10.28
CA LYS A 34 -6.89 -7.85 -9.03
C LYS A 34 -7.59 -6.60 -8.52
N LYS A 35 -7.78 -6.52 -7.21
CA LYS A 35 -8.17 -5.29 -6.52
C LYS A 35 -7.03 -4.27 -6.61
N ASP A 36 -7.34 -2.99 -6.66
CA ASP A 36 -6.33 -1.99 -6.96
C ASP A 36 -5.43 -1.66 -5.77
N TYR A 37 -5.98 -1.54 -4.56
CA TYR A 37 -5.28 -1.10 -3.36
C TYR A 37 -5.76 -1.82 -2.10
N GLY A 38 -4.87 -2.06 -1.13
CA GLY A 38 -5.22 -2.59 0.18
C GLY A 38 -4.14 -2.36 1.23
N VAL A 39 -4.57 -2.17 2.50
CA VAL A 39 -3.70 -1.95 3.66
C VAL A 39 -3.85 -3.13 4.62
N PHE A 40 -2.74 -3.82 4.94
CA PHE A 40 -2.73 -5.10 5.64
C PHE A 40 -1.65 -5.17 6.72
N LEU A 41 -1.71 -4.30 7.72
CA LEU A 41 -0.69 -4.22 8.77
C LEU A 41 -0.78 -5.39 9.76
N GLY A 42 -1.98 -5.95 9.96
CA GLY A 42 -2.21 -7.07 10.87
C GLY A 42 -2.04 -8.46 10.24
N ILE A 43 -1.61 -8.56 8.96
CA ILE A 43 -1.31 -9.84 8.30
C ILE A 43 0.16 -10.21 8.51
N SER A 44 0.42 -11.50 8.71
CA SER A 44 1.78 -12.04 8.78
C SER A 44 1.94 -13.25 7.84
N GLY A 45 3.08 -13.27 7.14
CA GLY A 45 3.54 -14.43 6.37
C GLY A 45 4.36 -15.43 7.22
N ASN A 46 4.64 -15.10 8.50
CA ASN A 46 5.50 -15.86 9.39
C ASN A 46 4.80 -16.24 10.70
N THR A 47 3.58 -16.79 10.61
CA THR A 47 2.82 -17.23 11.80
C THR A 47 3.32 -18.56 12.37
N GLY A 48 4.20 -19.26 11.66
CA GLY A 48 4.63 -20.62 11.97
C GLY A 48 3.59 -21.70 11.60
N ILE A 49 2.50 -21.31 10.95
CA ILE A 49 1.44 -22.20 10.46
C ILE A 49 1.38 -22.09 8.94
N GLU A 50 2.00 -23.03 8.24
CA GLU A 50 2.19 -23.01 6.77
C GLU A 50 0.90 -22.68 5.99
N ARG A 51 -0.25 -23.22 6.40
CA ARG A 51 -1.51 -22.94 5.74
C ARG A 51 -1.93 -21.46 5.86
N LYS A 52 -1.77 -20.87 7.07
CA LYS A 52 -2.09 -19.45 7.31
C LYS A 52 -1.16 -18.53 6.53
N ASP A 53 0.13 -18.88 6.51
CA ASP A 53 1.13 -18.09 5.79
C ASP A 53 0.86 -18.10 4.29
N LYS A 54 0.50 -19.27 3.70
CA LYS A 54 0.08 -19.37 2.30
C LYS A 54 -1.21 -18.59 2.00
N GLU A 55 -2.22 -18.65 2.87
CA GLU A 55 -3.46 -17.88 2.72
C GLU A 55 -3.19 -16.38 2.74
N ALA A 56 -2.31 -15.91 3.64
CA ALA A 56 -1.87 -14.52 3.73
C ALA A 56 -1.21 -14.06 2.41
N LEU A 57 -0.22 -14.81 1.92
CA LEU A 57 0.46 -14.48 0.65
C LEU A 57 -0.51 -14.48 -0.53
N GLN A 58 -1.42 -15.47 -0.61
CA GLN A 58 -2.41 -15.54 -1.70
C GLN A 58 -3.36 -14.35 -1.67
N LYS A 59 -3.77 -13.89 -0.49
CA LYS A 59 -4.58 -12.69 -0.33
C LYS A 59 -3.85 -11.46 -0.86
N LEU A 60 -2.62 -11.23 -0.44
CA LEU A 60 -1.82 -10.08 -0.87
C LEU A 60 -1.60 -10.07 -2.39
N LYS A 61 -1.36 -11.22 -3.00
CA LYS A 61 -1.21 -11.38 -4.45
C LYS A 61 -2.47 -11.02 -5.25
N SER A 62 -3.64 -11.01 -4.63
CA SER A 62 -4.90 -10.63 -5.28
C SER A 62 -5.08 -9.13 -5.47
N TYR A 63 -4.09 -8.32 -5.06
CA TYR A 63 -4.08 -6.87 -5.19
C TYR A 63 -3.01 -6.39 -6.17
N ARG A 64 -3.21 -5.21 -6.77
CA ARG A 64 -2.21 -4.52 -7.58
C ARG A 64 -1.18 -3.80 -6.70
N MET A 65 -1.62 -3.28 -5.56
CA MET A 65 -0.80 -2.59 -4.59
C MET A 65 -1.25 -2.95 -3.17
N VAL A 66 -0.30 -3.29 -2.32
CA VAL A 66 -0.54 -3.56 -0.91
C VAL A 66 0.42 -2.77 -0.03
N VAL A 67 -0.09 -2.35 1.13
CA VAL A 67 0.72 -1.88 2.26
C VAL A 67 0.75 -3.00 3.29
N LEU A 68 1.93 -3.32 3.83
CA LEU A 68 2.10 -4.32 4.87
C LEU A 68 3.15 -3.90 5.90
N GLU A 69 3.11 -4.55 7.07
CA GLU A 69 4.16 -4.42 8.08
C GLU A 69 5.36 -5.29 7.69
N PRO A 70 6.51 -4.71 7.29
CA PRO A 70 7.62 -5.48 6.74
C PRO A 70 8.20 -6.50 7.73
N SER A 71 8.16 -6.23 9.04
CA SER A 71 8.67 -7.15 10.06
C SER A 71 7.91 -8.47 10.14
N ASN A 72 6.72 -8.54 9.55
CA ASN A 72 5.88 -9.73 9.49
C ASN A 72 6.20 -10.67 8.31
N PHE A 73 7.17 -10.31 7.45
CA PHE A 73 7.49 -11.05 6.24
C PHE A 73 9.00 -11.23 6.06
N SER A 74 9.39 -12.30 5.36
CA SER A 74 10.77 -12.42 4.88
C SER A 74 10.95 -11.72 3.52
N PRO A 75 12.20 -11.38 3.14
CA PRO A 75 12.48 -10.84 1.80
C PRO A 75 11.99 -11.77 0.67
N GLU A 76 12.09 -13.09 0.83
CA GLU A 76 11.63 -14.08 -0.14
C GLU A 76 10.11 -14.03 -0.32
N GLN A 77 9.35 -13.86 0.77
CA GLN A 77 7.89 -13.72 0.72
C GLN A 77 7.47 -12.43 0.05
N ILE A 78 8.19 -11.32 0.27
CA ILE A 78 7.97 -10.06 -0.46
C ILE A 78 8.21 -10.28 -1.96
N GLN A 79 9.29 -10.93 -2.34
CA GLN A 79 9.55 -11.24 -3.76
C GLN A 79 8.50 -12.18 -4.35
N GLU A 80 7.99 -13.14 -3.58
CA GLU A 80 6.91 -14.03 -4.00
C GLU A 80 5.60 -13.26 -4.29
N ILE A 81 5.25 -12.28 -3.45
CA ILE A 81 4.10 -11.39 -3.66
C ILE A 81 4.30 -10.57 -4.94
N LYS A 82 5.49 -10.00 -5.12
CA LYS A 82 5.84 -9.16 -6.27
C LYS A 82 5.90 -9.92 -7.59
N ALA A 83 6.28 -11.21 -7.57
CA ALA A 83 6.34 -12.04 -8.78
C ALA A 83 5.00 -12.14 -9.51
N GLU A 84 3.88 -11.97 -8.82
CA GLU A 84 2.54 -11.90 -9.38
C GLU A 84 2.15 -10.49 -9.88
N GLY A 85 3.09 -9.54 -9.88
CA GLY A 85 2.85 -8.16 -10.32
C GLY A 85 2.17 -7.25 -9.28
N THR A 86 2.18 -7.63 -8.00
CA THR A 86 1.72 -6.80 -6.88
C THR A 86 2.83 -5.87 -6.45
N LYS A 87 2.55 -4.57 -6.32
CA LYS A 87 3.45 -3.61 -5.68
C LYS A 87 3.32 -3.71 -4.17
N VAL A 88 4.46 -3.76 -3.47
CA VAL A 88 4.51 -3.92 -2.02
C VAL A 88 5.13 -2.70 -1.37
N TYR A 89 4.34 -1.98 -0.58
CA TYR A 89 4.76 -0.84 0.22
C TYR A 89 4.91 -1.26 1.68
N GLY A 90 6.00 -0.84 2.30
CA GLY A 90 6.28 -1.13 3.71
C GLY A 90 5.82 -0.01 4.62
N TYR A 91 5.05 -0.36 5.64
CA TYR A 91 4.69 0.54 6.72
C TYR A 91 5.92 0.92 7.55
N LEU A 92 6.03 2.19 7.89
CA LEU A 92 7.06 2.72 8.77
C LEU A 92 6.47 3.89 9.58
N ASN A 93 6.36 3.71 10.90
CA ASN A 93 5.94 4.79 11.79
C ASN A 93 7.12 5.76 12.00
N ILE A 94 6.96 7.02 11.58
CA ILE A 94 8.02 8.03 11.69
C ILE A 94 7.75 9.07 12.78
N GLY A 95 6.48 9.28 13.15
CA GLY A 95 6.05 10.30 14.11
C GLY A 95 5.73 9.76 15.50
N ALA A 96 5.59 8.44 15.66
CA ALA A 96 5.32 7.81 16.94
C ALA A 96 6.18 6.54 17.15
N LEU A 97 6.27 6.11 18.39
CA LEU A 97 7.00 4.92 18.82
C LEU A 97 6.03 3.95 19.49
N GLU A 98 5.86 2.76 18.89
CA GLU A 98 5.04 1.69 19.45
C GLU A 98 5.84 0.88 20.49
N ASN A 99 5.23 0.59 21.65
CA ASN A 99 5.90 -0.04 22.79
C ASN A 99 6.29 -1.50 22.57
N PHE A 100 5.70 -2.16 21.57
CA PHE A 100 6.03 -3.53 21.18
C PHE A 100 7.21 -3.64 20.21
N ARG A 101 7.75 -2.51 19.74
CA ARG A 101 8.90 -2.52 18.83
C ARG A 101 10.18 -2.93 19.55
N PRO A 102 11.04 -3.73 18.93
CA PRO A 102 12.28 -4.19 19.57
C PRO A 102 13.23 -3.06 19.95
N TYR A 103 13.10 -1.89 19.35
CA TYR A 103 13.88 -0.68 19.63
C TYR A 103 13.21 0.29 20.60
N TYR A 104 12.07 -0.07 21.20
CA TYR A 104 11.33 0.80 22.13
C TYR A 104 12.19 1.31 23.28
N GLU A 105 12.94 0.42 23.94
CA GLU A 105 13.78 0.75 25.07
C GLU A 105 14.89 1.77 24.75
N ASP A 106 15.36 1.79 23.50
CA ASP A 106 16.41 2.70 23.05
C ASP A 106 15.92 4.15 22.92
N PHE A 107 14.64 4.33 22.54
CA PHE A 107 14.08 5.63 22.17
C PHE A 107 12.97 6.13 23.09
N LYS A 108 12.41 5.33 23.99
CA LYS A 108 11.27 5.74 24.85
C LYS A 108 11.52 7.01 25.67
N LYS A 109 12.77 7.31 26.01
CA LYS A 109 13.15 8.53 26.73
C LYS A 109 13.00 9.82 25.92
N ASP A 110 12.93 9.69 24.60
CA ASP A 110 12.82 10.79 23.64
C ASP A 110 11.36 10.97 23.15
N SER A 111 10.40 10.21 23.73
CA SER A 111 8.97 10.40 23.50
C SER A 111 8.46 11.67 24.20
N LEU A 112 7.47 12.32 23.55
CA LEU A 112 6.89 13.58 24.02
C LEU A 112 5.67 13.35 24.90
N ALA A 113 4.75 12.47 24.48
CA ALA A 113 3.51 12.17 25.19
C ALA A 113 2.92 10.84 24.69
N PRO A 114 2.02 10.19 25.47
CA PRO A 114 1.18 9.10 24.95
C PRO A 114 0.35 9.56 23.75
N TYR A 115 0.12 8.67 22.81
CA TYR A 115 -0.77 8.91 21.66
C TYR A 115 -2.22 8.65 22.06
N GLU A 116 -3.12 9.60 21.82
CA GLU A 116 -4.53 9.46 22.16
C GLU A 116 -5.18 8.31 21.37
N ASN A 117 -5.99 7.49 22.04
CA ASN A 117 -6.68 6.31 21.51
C ASN A 117 -5.79 5.12 21.09
N TRP A 118 -4.47 5.25 21.19
CA TRP A 118 -3.51 4.19 20.89
C TRP A 118 -2.59 3.97 22.09
N GLU A 119 -3.05 3.20 23.07
CA GLU A 119 -2.37 2.99 24.36
C GLU A 119 -0.93 2.45 24.25
N GLU A 120 -0.61 1.84 23.11
CA GLU A 120 0.71 1.26 22.84
C GLU A 120 1.67 2.23 22.12
N GLU A 121 1.23 3.47 21.83
CA GLU A 121 2.00 4.43 21.05
C GLU A 121 2.32 5.72 21.81
N TYR A 122 3.44 6.32 21.44
CA TYR A 122 3.94 7.55 22.03
C TYR A 122 4.45 8.49 20.93
N TRP A 123 3.99 9.74 20.92
CA TRP A 123 4.51 10.76 20.03
C TRP A 123 6.01 10.93 20.22
N MET A 124 6.77 10.97 19.11
CA MET A 124 8.23 11.09 19.12
C MET A 124 8.69 12.51 18.81
N ASP A 125 9.79 12.92 19.46
CA ASP A 125 10.51 14.12 19.02
C ASP A 125 11.25 13.83 17.69
N VAL A 126 10.58 14.10 16.58
CA VAL A 126 11.14 13.89 15.24
C VAL A 126 12.28 14.86 14.90
N SER A 127 12.54 15.88 15.75
CA SER A 127 13.71 16.74 15.63
C SER A 127 14.98 16.12 16.20
N ASN A 128 14.85 15.02 16.97
CA ASN A 128 15.98 14.29 17.55
C ASN A 128 16.83 13.62 16.46
N PRO A 129 18.12 13.99 16.31
CA PRO A 129 19.00 13.43 15.27
C PRO A 129 19.21 11.91 15.38
N LEU A 130 19.14 11.34 16.59
CA LEU A 130 19.30 9.89 16.80
C LEU A 130 18.08 9.12 16.25
N TRP A 131 16.86 9.65 16.45
CA TRP A 131 15.65 9.09 15.89
C TRP A 131 15.66 9.19 14.35
N GLN A 132 16.05 10.35 13.82
CA GLN A 132 16.20 10.56 12.38
C GLN A 132 17.20 9.58 11.76
N ASP A 133 18.40 9.45 12.36
CA ASP A 133 19.43 8.53 11.87
C ASP A 133 18.97 7.08 11.91
N PHE A 134 18.31 6.66 12.99
CA PHE A 134 17.75 5.33 13.13
C PHE A 134 16.72 5.02 12.06
N LEU A 135 15.74 5.92 11.85
CA LEU A 135 14.71 5.74 10.82
C LEU A 135 15.30 5.68 9.41
N ILE A 136 16.27 6.54 9.13
CA ILE A 136 16.86 6.65 7.79
C ILE A 136 17.87 5.52 7.55
N ASN A 137 18.91 5.42 8.39
CA ASN A 137 20.09 4.61 8.11
C ASN A 137 20.05 3.20 8.70
N SER A 138 19.13 2.91 9.61
CA SER A 138 18.94 1.57 10.17
C SER A 138 17.65 0.95 9.63
N LEU A 139 16.49 1.40 10.06
CA LEU A 139 15.20 0.77 9.74
C LEU A 139 14.80 0.95 8.27
N GLY A 140 14.91 2.17 7.74
CA GLY A 140 14.64 2.47 6.33
C GLY A 140 15.57 1.70 5.39
N LYS A 141 16.87 1.61 5.75
CA LYS A 141 17.84 0.79 5.00
C LYS A 141 17.47 -0.70 5.01
N GLN A 142 17.12 -1.23 6.18
CA GLN A 142 16.69 -2.63 6.32
C GLN A 142 15.48 -2.91 5.43
N TYR A 143 14.46 -2.09 5.50
CA TYR A 143 13.22 -2.27 4.74
C TYR A 143 13.43 -2.10 3.23
N ALA A 144 14.22 -1.12 2.81
CA ALA A 144 14.60 -1.00 1.40
C ALA A 144 15.32 -2.25 0.87
N ALA A 145 16.21 -2.84 1.69
CA ALA A 145 16.94 -4.06 1.33
C ALA A 145 16.04 -5.32 1.23
N MET A 146 14.84 -5.31 1.80
CA MET A 146 13.85 -6.37 1.62
C MET A 146 13.23 -6.38 0.21
N GLY A 147 13.46 -5.33 -0.58
CA GLY A 147 13.00 -5.22 -1.96
C GLY A 147 11.58 -4.69 -2.08
N LEU A 148 11.15 -3.83 -1.17
CA LEU A 148 9.88 -3.10 -1.25
C LEU A 148 9.83 -2.19 -2.50
N ASP A 149 8.61 -1.83 -2.92
CA ASP A 149 8.36 -0.90 -4.03
C ASP A 149 8.11 0.53 -3.55
N GLY A 150 8.01 0.77 -2.24
CA GLY A 150 7.80 2.07 -1.62
C GLY A 150 7.67 1.99 -0.11
N PHE A 151 7.59 3.14 0.52
CA PHE A 151 7.29 3.29 1.95
C PHE A 151 5.90 3.90 2.14
N PHE A 152 5.20 3.44 3.16
CA PHE A 152 3.97 4.01 3.68
C PHE A 152 4.27 4.53 5.10
N LEU A 153 4.35 5.86 5.21
CA LEU A 153 4.90 6.55 6.37
C LEU A 153 3.79 7.10 7.24
N ASP A 154 3.80 6.71 8.49
CA ASP A 154 2.73 7.04 9.41
C ASP A 154 3.10 8.14 10.41
N ASN A 155 2.08 8.81 10.93
CA ASN A 155 2.16 9.75 12.03
C ASN A 155 2.92 11.06 11.75
N THR A 156 2.86 11.57 10.49
CA THR A 156 3.25 12.98 10.25
C THR A 156 2.32 13.96 10.95
N ASP A 157 1.22 13.48 11.54
CA ASP A 157 0.29 14.18 12.45
C ASP A 157 0.96 14.74 13.71
N ILE A 158 2.17 14.27 14.03
CA ILE A 158 3.02 14.88 15.08
C ILE A 158 3.17 16.39 14.86
N TYR A 159 3.14 16.87 13.60
CA TYR A 159 3.19 18.31 13.33
C TYR A 159 1.89 19.03 13.69
N TYR A 160 0.75 18.38 13.60
CA TYR A 160 -0.52 18.92 14.11
C TYR A 160 -0.50 19.01 15.64
N GLN A 161 0.01 17.95 16.30
CA GLN A 161 0.11 17.93 17.78
C GLN A 161 1.13 18.93 18.32
N TYR A 162 2.23 19.11 17.62
CA TYR A 162 3.33 20.01 18.00
C TYR A 162 3.72 20.89 16.80
N PRO A 163 2.97 21.99 16.51
CA PRO A 163 3.19 22.83 15.33
C PRO A 163 4.42 23.75 15.49
N LYS A 164 5.59 23.14 15.71
CA LYS A 164 6.87 23.83 15.90
C LYS A 164 7.73 23.73 14.65
N VAL A 165 8.62 24.71 14.46
CA VAL A 165 9.54 24.76 13.31
C VAL A 165 10.48 23.56 13.29
N ASP A 166 11.02 23.17 14.44
CA ASP A 166 11.93 22.02 14.58
C ASP A 166 11.25 20.68 14.27
N ILE A 167 9.98 20.49 14.67
CA ILE A 167 9.19 19.31 14.29
C ILE A 167 8.97 19.26 12.76
N TYR A 168 8.58 20.39 12.15
CA TYR A 168 8.42 20.49 10.71
C TYR A 168 9.73 20.16 9.96
N GLN A 169 10.85 20.74 10.41
CA GLN A 169 12.16 20.47 9.80
C GLN A 169 12.63 19.03 10.05
N GLY A 170 12.31 18.48 11.23
CA GLY A 170 12.60 17.07 11.56
C GLY A 170 11.93 16.10 10.59
N LEU A 171 10.64 16.28 10.34
CA LEU A 171 9.91 15.49 9.33
C LEU A 171 10.53 15.64 7.94
N LYS A 172 10.86 16.87 7.51
CA LYS A 172 11.53 17.12 6.23
C LYS A 172 12.88 16.41 6.14
N THR A 173 13.65 16.37 7.23
CA THR A 173 14.93 15.66 7.30
C THR A 173 14.73 14.15 7.12
N ILE A 174 13.77 13.54 7.82
CA ILE A 174 13.45 12.11 7.71
C ILE A 174 13.03 11.78 6.27
N LEU A 175 12.08 12.51 5.71
CA LEU A 175 11.57 12.28 4.36
C LEU A 175 12.68 12.41 3.29
N THR A 176 13.48 13.48 3.38
CA THR A 176 14.63 13.69 2.47
C THR A 176 15.63 12.53 2.59
N GLY A 177 15.91 12.09 3.81
CA GLY A 177 16.81 10.96 4.06
C GLY A 177 16.30 9.65 3.47
N LEU A 178 14.99 9.35 3.61
CA LEU A 178 14.38 8.15 3.04
C LEU A 178 14.35 8.15 1.50
N LYS A 179 14.29 9.32 0.84
CA LYS A 179 14.41 9.45 -0.62
C LYS A 179 15.72 8.90 -1.18
N GLN A 180 16.79 8.76 -0.37
CA GLN A 180 18.07 8.15 -0.83
C GLN A 180 17.90 6.72 -1.37
N TYR A 181 16.86 6.01 -0.95
CA TYR A 181 16.56 4.65 -1.42
C TYR A 181 15.84 4.61 -2.77
N SER A 182 15.51 5.76 -3.35
CA SER A 182 14.80 5.89 -4.64
C SER A 182 13.47 5.15 -4.66
N LEU A 183 12.81 5.05 -3.51
CA LEU A 183 11.50 4.46 -3.33
C LEU A 183 10.45 5.58 -3.15
N PRO A 184 9.27 5.47 -3.77
CA PRO A 184 8.15 6.37 -3.50
C PRO A 184 7.77 6.38 -2.02
N LEU A 185 7.41 7.56 -1.51
CA LEU A 185 6.96 7.79 -0.15
C LEU A 185 5.49 8.21 -0.16
N ILE A 186 4.63 7.47 0.53
CA ILE A 186 3.22 7.80 0.75
C ILE A 186 3.08 8.14 2.24
N LEU A 187 2.51 9.30 2.55
CA LEU A 187 2.20 9.70 3.92
C LEU A 187 0.81 9.21 4.29
N ASN A 188 0.66 8.58 5.46
CA ASN A 188 -0.63 8.24 6.03
C ASN A 188 -1.05 9.34 7.02
N GLY A 189 -2.21 9.97 6.77
CA GLY A 189 -2.63 11.14 7.56
C GLY A 189 -1.74 12.36 7.36
N GLY A 190 -1.63 13.19 8.39
CA GLY A 190 -0.73 14.35 8.43
C GLY A 190 -1.13 15.51 7.52
N ASP A 191 -2.42 15.70 7.31
CA ASP A 191 -2.99 16.74 6.45
C ASP A 191 -2.40 18.13 6.70
N THR A 192 -2.16 18.48 7.96
CA THR A 192 -1.55 19.76 8.37
C THR A 192 -0.10 19.89 7.87
N PHE A 193 0.69 18.83 7.97
CA PHE A 193 2.06 18.79 7.43
C PHE A 193 2.05 18.83 5.90
N VAL A 194 1.16 18.06 5.27
CA VAL A 194 1.02 18.00 3.81
C VAL A 194 0.62 19.36 3.25
N GLN A 195 -0.42 20.00 3.78
CA GLN A 195 -0.88 21.32 3.34
C GLN A 195 0.24 22.35 3.48
N LYS A 196 0.96 22.37 4.60
CA LYS A 196 2.11 23.24 4.81
C LYS A 196 3.22 23.01 3.77
N SER A 197 3.49 21.76 3.42
CA SER A 197 4.49 21.40 2.41
C SER A 197 4.05 21.77 0.98
N ILE A 198 2.75 21.76 0.70
CA ILE A 198 2.19 22.28 -0.57
C ILE A 198 2.35 23.79 -0.61
N GLU A 199 1.99 24.52 0.46
CA GLU A 199 2.09 25.96 0.56
C GLU A 199 3.51 26.49 0.37
N ASP A 200 4.51 25.82 0.94
CA ASP A 200 5.92 26.22 0.81
C ASP A 200 6.62 25.64 -0.43
N GLY A 201 5.87 24.88 -1.26
CA GLY A 201 6.36 24.32 -2.53
C GLY A 201 7.29 23.12 -2.38
N SER A 202 7.44 22.54 -1.18
CA SER A 202 8.37 21.42 -0.93
C SER A 202 7.75 20.03 -1.12
N ALA A 203 6.42 19.90 -1.19
CA ALA A 203 5.72 18.61 -1.14
C ALA A 203 6.30 17.56 -2.09
N LEU A 204 6.36 17.81 -3.40
CA LEU A 204 6.85 16.84 -4.41
C LEU A 204 8.34 16.48 -4.27
N SER A 205 9.13 17.30 -3.58
CA SER A 205 10.51 16.96 -3.26
C SER A 205 10.63 16.02 -2.05
N LEU A 206 9.59 15.94 -1.21
CA LEU A 206 9.59 15.20 0.04
C LEU A 206 8.85 13.87 -0.07
N PHE A 207 7.69 13.83 -0.73
CA PHE A 207 6.85 12.62 -0.83
C PHE A 207 6.08 12.58 -2.16
N ASP A 208 5.51 11.42 -2.49
CA ASP A 208 4.92 11.14 -3.81
C ASP A 208 3.41 10.97 -3.74
N GLY A 209 2.87 10.77 -2.54
CA GLY A 209 1.43 10.57 -2.34
C GLY A 209 1.01 10.70 -0.90
N VAL A 210 -0.32 10.69 -0.71
CA VAL A 210 -0.97 10.72 0.59
C VAL A 210 -2.03 9.63 0.66
N ASN A 211 -2.17 8.99 1.82
CA ASN A 211 -3.32 8.19 2.18
C ASN A 211 -4.07 8.93 3.28
N GLN A 212 -5.38 9.10 3.11
CA GLN A 212 -6.23 9.67 4.14
C GLN A 212 -7.20 8.62 4.64
N GLU A 213 -7.23 8.45 5.95
CA GLU A 213 -8.18 7.58 6.61
C GLU A 213 -9.47 8.33 6.95
N CYS A 214 -10.59 7.60 6.94
CA CYS A 214 -11.86 8.10 7.47
C CYS A 214 -12.39 9.39 6.80
N VAL A 215 -12.30 9.48 5.47
CA VAL A 215 -12.91 10.59 4.72
C VAL A 215 -14.44 10.48 4.73
N PHE A 216 -14.96 9.28 4.50
CA PHE A 216 -16.40 8.97 4.45
C PHE A 216 -16.89 8.20 5.66
N THR A 217 -16.00 7.51 6.36
CA THR A 217 -16.28 6.76 7.57
C THR A 217 -15.71 7.46 8.80
N LYS A 218 -16.13 7.04 9.99
CA LYS A 218 -15.64 7.54 11.28
C LYS A 218 -15.52 6.40 12.26
N ILE A 219 -14.43 6.40 13.02
CA ILE A 219 -14.20 5.46 14.11
C ILE A 219 -14.71 6.08 15.40
N ASP A 220 -15.59 5.37 16.10
CA ASP A 220 -15.96 5.72 17.47
C ASP A 220 -15.10 4.93 18.46
N PHE A 221 -14.04 5.56 18.95
CA PHE A 221 -13.14 4.94 19.91
C PHE A 221 -13.76 4.72 21.30
N SER A 222 -14.88 5.41 21.61
CA SER A 222 -15.59 5.21 22.87
C SER A 222 -16.44 3.93 22.87
N LYS A 223 -16.80 3.46 21.69
CA LYS A 223 -17.54 2.22 21.45
C LYS A 223 -16.95 1.60 20.19
N PRO A 224 -16.48 0.35 20.20
CA PRO A 224 -15.92 -0.29 19.00
C PRO A 224 -16.93 -0.31 17.85
N SER A 225 -17.09 0.78 17.13
CA SER A 225 -18.06 0.93 16.04
C SER A 225 -17.56 1.90 14.96
N TYR A 226 -18.05 1.66 13.75
CA TYR A 226 -17.76 2.46 12.57
C TYR A 226 -19.04 3.16 12.13
N LEU A 227 -18.94 4.44 11.85
CA LEU A 227 -20.06 5.31 11.51
C LEU A 227 -19.76 6.01 10.18
N SER A 228 -20.79 6.62 9.58
CA SER A 228 -20.56 7.59 8.49
C SER A 228 -19.94 8.87 9.05
N GLN A 229 -19.03 9.47 8.30
CA GLN A 229 -18.38 10.73 8.66
C GLN A 229 -19.42 11.88 8.70
N ASP A 230 -19.20 12.85 9.56
CA ASP A 230 -19.99 14.06 9.54
C ASP A 230 -19.65 14.93 8.30
N LYS A 231 -20.62 15.75 7.89
CA LYS A 231 -20.53 16.51 6.64
C LYS A 231 -19.40 17.54 6.63
N GLU A 232 -19.08 18.13 7.77
CA GLU A 232 -18.06 19.16 7.88
C GLU A 232 -16.66 18.55 7.74
N THR A 233 -16.39 17.48 8.49
CA THR A 233 -15.12 16.74 8.41
C THR A 233 -14.93 16.12 7.02
N LYS A 234 -15.98 15.53 6.44
CA LYS A 234 -15.92 14.99 5.08
C LYS A 234 -15.55 16.08 4.06
N ALA A 235 -16.24 17.22 4.09
CA ALA A 235 -15.97 18.34 3.18
C ALA A 235 -14.55 18.89 3.35
N TYR A 236 -14.05 18.95 4.57
CA TYR A 236 -12.67 19.36 4.84
C TYR A 236 -11.66 18.41 4.18
N TYR A 237 -11.84 17.09 4.32
CA TYR A 237 -10.95 16.12 3.69
C TYR A 237 -11.07 16.11 2.17
N GLU A 238 -12.27 16.26 1.61
CA GLU A 238 -12.46 16.36 0.16
C GLU A 238 -11.70 17.58 -0.41
N GLU A 239 -11.75 18.74 0.25
CA GLU A 239 -10.99 19.92 -0.13
C GLU A 239 -9.46 19.69 -0.02
N TYR A 240 -9.02 19.07 1.06
CA TYR A 240 -7.62 18.70 1.28
C TYR A 240 -7.10 17.78 0.17
N LEU A 241 -7.84 16.73 -0.16
CA LEU A 241 -7.45 15.75 -1.17
C LEU A 241 -7.41 16.36 -2.58
N GLU A 242 -8.30 17.30 -2.89
CA GLU A 242 -8.24 18.05 -4.15
C GLU A 242 -7.00 18.95 -4.22
N LYS A 243 -6.59 19.58 -3.10
CA LYS A 243 -5.32 20.31 -3.04
C LYS A 243 -4.12 19.38 -3.25
N ALA A 244 -4.11 18.22 -2.62
CA ALA A 244 -3.04 17.22 -2.79
C ALA A 244 -2.93 16.75 -4.24
N LYS A 245 -4.05 16.40 -4.87
CA LYS A 245 -4.14 16.04 -6.29
C LYS A 245 -3.63 17.17 -7.20
N THR A 246 -4.09 18.40 -6.96
CA THR A 246 -3.68 19.58 -7.74
C THR A 246 -2.18 19.86 -7.62
N ALA A 247 -1.58 19.56 -6.46
CA ALA A 247 -0.14 19.62 -6.25
C ALA A 247 0.63 18.50 -6.97
N GLY A 248 -0.05 17.51 -7.57
CA GLY A 248 0.56 16.40 -8.32
C GLY A 248 0.84 15.15 -7.48
N LEU A 249 0.30 15.08 -6.25
CA LEU A 249 0.44 13.90 -5.38
C LEU A 249 -0.55 12.80 -5.78
N SER A 250 -0.13 11.55 -5.65
CA SER A 250 -1.04 10.39 -5.71
C SER A 250 -1.90 10.36 -4.45
N VAL A 251 -3.19 10.03 -4.60
CA VAL A 251 -4.13 10.03 -3.47
C VAL A 251 -4.73 8.65 -3.28
N TYR A 252 -4.71 8.22 -2.03
CA TYR A 252 -5.26 6.96 -1.55
C TYR A 252 -6.21 7.22 -0.38
N LEU A 253 -7.23 6.39 -0.21
CA LEU A 253 -8.14 6.44 0.93
C LEU A 253 -8.17 5.07 1.63
N THR A 254 -8.19 5.10 2.96
CA THR A 254 -8.52 3.93 3.77
C THR A 254 -9.78 4.22 4.57
N GLU A 255 -10.82 3.48 4.28
CA GLU A 255 -12.11 3.59 4.94
C GLU A 255 -12.37 2.35 5.79
N TYR A 256 -13.19 2.47 6.81
CA TYR A 256 -13.43 1.38 7.74
C TYR A 256 -14.90 0.98 7.76
N HIS A 257 -15.16 -0.30 7.44
CA HIS A 257 -16.47 -0.92 7.53
C HIS A 257 -17.59 -0.16 6.80
N ALA A 258 -17.25 0.48 5.67
CA ALA A 258 -18.24 1.12 4.82
C ALA A 258 -19.24 0.08 4.31
N ASN A 259 -20.54 0.31 4.53
CA ASN A 259 -21.60 -0.55 4.00
C ASN A 259 -21.72 -0.43 2.47
N SER A 260 -22.57 -1.21 1.84
CA SER A 260 -22.67 -1.26 0.38
C SER A 260 -23.07 0.08 -0.26
N GLU A 261 -23.93 0.87 0.38
CA GLU A 261 -24.35 2.18 -0.13
C GLU A 261 -23.21 3.20 -0.06
N LEU A 262 -22.56 3.31 1.11
CA LEU A 262 -21.43 4.19 1.31
C LEU A 262 -20.22 3.77 0.44
N SER A 263 -20.01 2.45 0.26
CA SER A 263 -18.97 1.95 -0.64
C SER A 263 -19.19 2.36 -2.10
N GLN A 264 -20.43 2.43 -2.57
CA GLN A 264 -20.74 2.92 -3.91
C GLN A 264 -20.44 4.42 -4.06
N GLU A 265 -20.75 5.22 -3.02
CA GLU A 265 -20.44 6.65 -2.98
C GLU A 265 -18.91 6.88 -3.04
N ILE A 266 -18.16 6.14 -2.20
CA ILE A 266 -16.68 6.22 -2.17
C ILE A 266 -16.07 5.81 -3.52
N GLU A 267 -16.54 4.70 -4.09
CA GLU A 267 -16.08 4.21 -5.39
C GLU A 267 -16.30 5.25 -6.49
N GLN A 268 -17.48 5.89 -6.52
CA GLN A 268 -17.79 6.92 -7.48
C GLN A 268 -16.88 8.15 -7.31
N TYR A 269 -16.72 8.62 -6.07
CA TYR A 269 -15.83 9.73 -5.74
C TYR A 269 -14.38 9.45 -6.14
N CYS A 270 -13.87 8.28 -5.78
CA CYS A 270 -12.50 7.89 -6.10
C CYS A 270 -12.30 7.76 -7.62
N LYS A 271 -13.24 7.17 -8.34
CA LYS A 271 -13.20 7.04 -9.80
C LYS A 271 -13.20 8.40 -10.51
N GLU A 272 -14.02 9.35 -10.08
CA GLU A 272 -14.08 10.69 -10.64
C GLU A 272 -12.78 11.49 -10.43
N ASN A 273 -12.12 11.23 -9.30
CA ASN A 273 -10.89 11.92 -8.93
C ASN A 273 -9.61 11.18 -9.33
N GLY A 274 -9.69 9.92 -9.76
CA GLY A 274 -8.53 9.10 -10.07
C GLY A 274 -7.79 8.62 -8.80
N PHE A 275 -8.52 8.49 -7.68
CA PHE A 275 -8.01 8.02 -6.39
C PHE A 275 -8.16 6.51 -6.28
N LEU A 276 -7.35 5.88 -5.43
CA LEU A 276 -7.50 4.49 -5.05
C LEU A 276 -8.01 4.42 -3.61
N TRP A 277 -8.80 3.40 -3.29
CA TRP A 277 -9.33 3.27 -1.95
C TRP A 277 -9.41 1.82 -1.48
N TYR A 278 -9.45 1.65 -0.17
CA TYR A 278 -9.59 0.37 0.50
C TYR A 278 -10.63 0.47 1.61
N ASN A 279 -11.56 -0.50 1.64
CA ASN A 279 -12.51 -0.66 2.74
C ASN A 279 -12.00 -1.74 3.69
N ALA A 280 -11.41 -1.32 4.80
CA ALA A 280 -10.93 -2.21 5.83
C ALA A 280 -12.11 -2.73 6.69
N GLU A 281 -12.07 -4.00 7.07
CA GLU A 281 -13.08 -4.59 7.95
C GLU A 281 -12.94 -4.11 9.41
N SER A 282 -11.71 -3.79 9.83
CA SER A 282 -11.42 -3.29 11.17
C SER A 282 -10.09 -2.55 11.22
N LEU A 283 -9.83 -1.86 12.34
CA LEU A 283 -8.54 -1.22 12.65
C LEU A 283 -7.36 -2.18 12.70
N GLU A 284 -7.61 -3.48 12.85
CA GLU A 284 -6.54 -4.47 12.86
C GLU A 284 -5.94 -4.73 11.48
N LEU A 285 -6.56 -4.24 10.41
CA LEU A 285 -6.09 -4.31 9.02
C LEU A 285 -5.66 -5.74 8.60
N ARG A 286 -6.49 -6.74 8.96
CA ARG A 286 -6.25 -8.17 8.66
C ARG A 286 -7.06 -8.70 7.49
N ALA A 287 -8.14 -8.01 7.12
CA ALA A 287 -9.09 -8.52 6.13
C ALA A 287 -9.60 -7.42 5.19
#